data_cc992d6213e6b92cab8c3f4bf7b98a82
#
_entry.id   cc992d6213e6b92cab8c3f4bf7b98a82
#
_cell.length_a   1.000
_cell.length_b   1.000
_cell.length_c   1.000
_cell.angle_alpha   90.00
_cell.angle_beta   90.00
_cell.angle_gamma   90.00
#
_symmetry.space_group_name_H-M   'P 1'
#
loop_
_entity.id
_entity.type
_entity.pdbx_description
1 polymer ?
#
loop_
_entity_poly.entity_id
_entity_poly.type
_entity_poly.pdbx_seq_one_letter_code
_entity_poly.pdbx_strand_id
1 'polypeptide(L)'
;MSDDARNILASRITLNLNEPCKIEDTSWIHPVKYVGVWWDMITNKGTWAYTDELPSVKLGVTDYSQTKPNGKHSANTANVKRYIDFAAKHGFNAVLVEGWNQVGKTGLARAKTMCLIL
;
A
#
# COMPACT_ATOMS: atom_id res chain seq x y z
N MET A 1 -19.02 -14.40 -24.74
CA MET A 1 -17.75 -13.90 -25.29
C MET A 1 -18.03 -12.54 -25.91
N SER A 2 -17.08 -11.63 -25.91
CA SER A 2 -17.22 -10.32 -26.56
C SER A 2 -16.15 -10.19 -27.63
N ASP A 3 -16.53 -9.63 -28.75
CA ASP A 3 -15.61 -9.40 -29.88
C ASP A 3 -14.76 -8.14 -29.71
N ASP A 4 -15.01 -7.37 -28.63
CA ASP A 4 -14.30 -6.13 -28.33
C ASP A 4 -13.89 -6.12 -26.85
N ALA A 5 -12.58 -5.92 -26.59
CA ALA A 5 -12.02 -5.80 -25.24
C ALA A 5 -12.67 -4.67 -24.43
N ARG A 6 -13.08 -3.58 -25.08
CA ARG A 6 -13.77 -2.47 -24.40
C ARG A 6 -15.11 -2.91 -23.78
N ASN A 7 -15.83 -3.81 -24.47
CA ASN A 7 -17.09 -4.36 -23.96
C ASN A 7 -16.87 -5.25 -22.73
N ILE A 8 -15.72 -5.94 -22.66
CA ILE A 8 -15.34 -6.73 -21.49
C ILE A 8 -15.08 -5.82 -20.30
N LEU A 9 -14.32 -4.74 -20.49
CA LEU A 9 -14.04 -3.76 -19.45
C LEU A 9 -15.30 -3.03 -18.96
N ALA A 10 -16.23 -2.74 -19.86
CA ALA A 10 -17.51 -2.10 -19.53
C ALA A 10 -18.55 -3.07 -18.96
N SER A 11 -18.28 -4.36 -19.01
CA SER A 11 -19.25 -5.39 -18.59
C SER A 11 -19.51 -5.33 -17.08
N ARG A 12 -20.79 -5.38 -16.74
CA ARG A 12 -21.25 -5.49 -15.35
C ARG A 12 -21.54 -6.93 -14.92
N ILE A 13 -21.09 -7.92 -15.69
CA ILE A 13 -21.37 -9.33 -15.40
C ILE A 13 -20.87 -9.75 -14.02
N THR A 14 -19.75 -9.17 -13.57
CA THR A 14 -19.20 -9.45 -12.24
C THR A 14 -20.15 -9.06 -11.11
N LEU A 15 -20.99 -8.04 -11.32
CA LEU A 15 -21.99 -7.62 -10.33
C LEU A 15 -23.12 -8.66 -10.21
N ASN A 16 -23.40 -9.37 -11.30
CA ASN A 16 -24.44 -10.40 -11.33
C ASN A 16 -23.96 -11.76 -10.79
N LEU A 17 -22.64 -11.94 -10.65
CA LEU A 17 -22.04 -13.18 -10.16
C LEU A 17 -21.75 -13.15 -8.66
N ASN A 18 -21.82 -11.98 -8.05
CA ASN A 18 -21.58 -11.82 -6.63
C ASN A 18 -22.90 -11.86 -5.84
N GLU A 19 -22.81 -12.38 -4.62
CA GLU A 19 -23.89 -12.24 -3.65
C GLU A 19 -24.21 -10.77 -3.41
N PRO A 20 -25.45 -10.42 -3.07
CA PRO A 20 -25.81 -9.06 -2.70
C PRO A 20 -24.93 -8.52 -1.59
N CYS A 21 -24.65 -7.23 -1.62
CA CYS A 21 -23.88 -6.57 -0.57
C CYS A 21 -24.60 -6.73 0.78
N LYS A 22 -23.86 -7.21 1.78
CA LYS A 22 -24.37 -7.40 3.15
C LYS A 22 -24.22 -6.16 4.02
N ILE A 23 -23.58 -5.11 3.49
CA ILE A 23 -23.39 -3.84 4.18
C ILE A 23 -24.54 -2.93 3.79
N GLU A 24 -25.37 -2.54 4.75
CA GLU A 24 -26.55 -1.70 4.53
C GLU A 24 -26.18 -0.27 4.16
N ASP A 25 -25.23 0.32 4.88
CA ASP A 25 -24.75 1.68 4.61
C ASP A 25 -23.38 1.66 3.91
N THR A 26 -23.39 2.04 2.65
CA THR A 26 -22.19 2.18 1.82
C THR A 26 -21.83 3.63 1.52
N SER A 27 -22.44 4.59 2.20
CA SER A 27 -22.23 6.03 1.97
C SER A 27 -20.80 6.50 2.19
N TRP A 28 -20.02 5.77 2.99
CA TRP A 28 -18.61 6.03 3.24
C TRP A 28 -17.70 5.65 2.05
N ILE A 29 -18.21 4.89 1.08
CA ILE A 29 -17.44 4.49 -0.10
C ILE A 29 -17.55 5.60 -1.14
N HIS A 30 -16.48 6.33 -1.32
CA HIS A 30 -16.38 7.39 -2.33
C HIS A 30 -14.98 7.41 -2.95
N PRO A 31 -14.84 7.88 -4.20
CA PRO A 31 -13.53 8.04 -4.82
C PRO A 31 -12.68 9.03 -4.05
N VAL A 32 -11.42 8.66 -3.82
CA VAL A 32 -10.43 9.52 -3.17
C VAL A 32 -9.21 9.73 -4.04
N LYS A 33 -8.60 10.90 -3.96
CA LYS A 33 -7.27 11.16 -4.51
C LYS A 33 -6.25 10.90 -3.41
N TYR A 34 -5.26 10.08 -3.68
CA TYR A 34 -4.21 9.80 -2.71
C TYR A 34 -2.82 9.90 -3.30
N VAL A 35 -1.84 10.07 -2.45
CA VAL A 35 -0.41 9.90 -2.76
C VAL A 35 0.10 8.65 -2.08
N GLY A 36 0.98 7.91 -2.75
CA GLY A 36 1.55 6.67 -2.25
C GLY A 36 3.04 6.80 -1.95
N VAL A 37 3.46 6.33 -0.77
CA VAL A 37 4.88 6.29 -0.39
C VAL A 37 5.69 5.36 -1.31
N TRP A 38 5.03 4.42 -1.97
CA TRP A 38 5.59 3.56 -3.01
C TRP A 38 6.35 4.34 -4.10
N TRP A 39 5.99 5.60 -4.33
CA TRP A 39 6.63 6.46 -5.31
C TRP A 39 8.12 6.66 -5.07
N ASP A 40 8.56 6.64 -3.82
CA ASP A 40 9.99 6.71 -3.48
C ASP A 40 10.80 5.55 -4.06
N MET A 41 10.18 4.37 -4.15
CA MET A 41 10.81 3.18 -4.74
C MET A 41 10.93 3.31 -6.25
N ILE A 42 9.88 3.80 -6.92
CA ILE A 42 9.89 4.02 -8.37
C ILE A 42 10.93 5.06 -8.77
N THR A 43 11.13 6.07 -7.94
CA THR A 43 12.10 7.16 -8.19
C THR A 43 13.48 6.88 -7.61
N ASN A 44 13.75 5.68 -7.10
CA ASN A 44 15.00 5.28 -6.46
C ASN A 44 15.45 6.18 -5.29
N LYS A 45 14.51 6.84 -4.62
CA LYS A 45 14.78 7.66 -3.43
C LYS A 45 14.76 6.86 -2.13
N GLY A 46 14.20 5.67 -2.18
CA GLY A 46 14.13 4.76 -1.05
C GLY A 46 13.96 3.32 -1.50
N THR A 47 13.91 2.42 -0.54
CA THR A 47 13.75 0.99 -0.76
C THR A 47 12.75 0.40 0.23
N TRP A 48 12.26 -0.80 -0.06
CA TRP A 48 11.50 -1.63 0.88
C TRP A 48 12.40 -2.62 1.64
N ALA A 49 13.69 -2.70 1.30
CA ALA A 49 14.62 -3.51 2.04
C ALA A 49 14.90 -2.89 3.41
N TYR A 50 14.72 -3.66 4.47
CA TYR A 50 15.02 -3.24 5.83
C TYR A 50 16.53 -3.22 6.11
N THR A 51 17.26 -4.13 5.49
CA THR A 51 18.69 -4.34 5.70
C THR A 51 19.40 -4.53 4.37
N ASP A 52 20.67 -4.17 4.32
CA ASP A 52 21.54 -4.43 3.16
C ASP A 52 22.15 -5.86 3.21
N GLU A 53 21.99 -6.58 4.34
CA GLU A 53 22.52 -7.94 4.52
C GLU A 53 21.73 -9.00 3.75
N LEU A 54 20.49 -8.70 3.38
CA LEU A 54 19.59 -9.62 2.71
C LEU A 54 19.07 -9.04 1.41
N PRO A 55 19.26 -9.74 0.27
CA PRO A 55 18.87 -9.23 -1.04
C PRO A 55 17.36 -9.17 -1.26
N SER A 56 16.60 -9.92 -0.48
CA SER A 56 15.14 -9.95 -0.57
C SER A 56 14.49 -10.36 0.75
N VAL A 57 13.26 -9.91 0.95
CA VAL A 57 12.44 -10.31 2.10
C VAL A 57 11.97 -11.75 1.91
N LYS A 58 12.26 -12.62 2.88
CA LYS A 58 11.73 -13.98 2.96
C LYS A 58 10.96 -14.14 4.26
N LEU A 59 9.68 -13.91 4.20
CA LEU A 59 8.79 -14.05 5.36
C LEU A 59 8.76 -15.50 5.85
N GLY A 60 8.84 -15.69 7.16
CA GLY A 60 8.81 -16.99 7.80
C GLY A 60 10.13 -17.81 7.72
N VAL A 61 11.14 -17.29 7.03
CA VAL A 61 12.44 -17.97 6.88
C VAL A 61 13.58 -17.17 7.50
N THR A 62 13.49 -15.85 7.45
CA THR A 62 14.58 -14.96 7.89
C THR A 62 14.26 -14.37 9.26
N ASP A 63 15.18 -14.53 10.20
CA ASP A 63 15.14 -13.83 11.48
C ASP A 63 15.73 -12.42 11.34
N TYR A 64 14.85 -11.44 11.20
CA TYR A 64 15.23 -10.04 11.10
C TYR A 64 15.71 -9.42 12.42
N SER A 65 15.56 -10.12 13.55
CA SER A 65 16.03 -9.62 14.85
C SER A 65 17.55 -9.49 14.91
N GLN A 66 18.25 -10.26 14.08
CA GLN A 66 19.71 -10.30 14.01
C GLN A 66 20.29 -9.30 12.96
N THR A 67 19.41 -8.70 12.15
CA THR A 67 19.87 -7.80 11.07
C THR A 67 19.86 -6.34 11.53
N LYS A 68 20.70 -5.53 10.90
CA LYS A 68 20.76 -4.08 11.16
C LYS A 68 19.91 -3.33 10.14
N PRO A 69 19.08 -2.36 10.58
CA PRO A 69 18.35 -1.53 9.65
C PRO A 69 19.31 -0.65 8.82
N ASN A 70 19.07 -0.58 7.52
CA ASN A 70 19.88 0.24 6.61
C ASN A 70 19.44 1.71 6.56
N GLY A 71 18.33 2.07 7.19
CA GLY A 71 17.80 3.43 7.19
C GLY A 71 17.20 3.91 5.85
N LYS A 72 17.17 3.06 4.82
CA LYS A 72 16.69 3.42 3.48
C LYS A 72 15.23 3.05 3.23
N HIS A 73 14.58 2.37 4.19
CA HIS A 73 13.19 1.95 4.07
C HIS A 73 12.25 3.15 4.03
N SER A 74 11.50 3.31 2.95
CA SER A 74 10.67 4.50 2.71
C SER A 74 9.45 4.59 3.61
N ALA A 75 8.92 3.48 4.09
CA ALA A 75 7.80 3.47 5.01
C ALA A 75 8.28 3.72 6.46
N ASN A 76 8.75 4.92 6.74
CA ASN A 76 9.14 5.37 8.06
C ASN A 76 8.39 6.64 8.45
N THR A 77 8.30 6.91 9.75
CA THR A 77 7.48 7.99 10.30
C THR A 77 7.83 9.36 9.71
N ALA A 78 9.11 9.67 9.57
CA ALA A 78 9.54 10.99 9.07
C ALA A 78 9.11 11.19 7.62
N ASN A 79 9.31 10.17 6.78
CA ASN A 79 8.93 10.23 5.38
C ASN A 79 7.40 10.27 5.20
N VAL A 80 6.66 9.48 5.98
CA VAL A 80 5.19 9.47 5.92
C VAL A 80 4.62 10.82 6.32
N LYS A 81 5.13 11.48 7.35
CA LYS A 81 4.73 12.84 7.71
C LYS A 81 4.93 13.82 6.56
N ARG A 82 6.06 13.74 5.86
CA ARG A 82 6.32 14.55 4.67
C ARG A 82 5.29 14.32 3.55
N TYR A 83 4.87 13.07 3.34
CA TYR A 83 3.80 12.75 2.38
C TYR A 83 2.45 13.28 2.83
N ILE A 84 2.14 13.26 4.13
CA ILE A 84 0.91 13.85 4.70
C ILE A 84 0.89 15.36 4.47
N ASP A 85 1.97 16.05 4.78
CA ASP A 85 2.09 17.49 4.57
C ASP A 85 1.94 17.85 3.08
N PHE A 86 2.54 17.07 2.21
CA PHE A 86 2.39 17.23 0.76
C PHE A 86 0.94 17.01 0.32
N ALA A 87 0.28 15.95 0.79
CA ALA A 87 -1.09 15.65 0.46
C ALA A 87 -2.03 16.78 0.89
N ALA A 88 -1.92 17.24 2.12
CA ALA A 88 -2.70 18.35 2.66
C ALA A 88 -2.50 19.64 1.84
N LYS A 89 -1.24 19.97 1.52
CA LYS A 89 -0.91 21.17 0.74
C LYS A 89 -1.49 21.16 -0.68
N HIS A 90 -1.59 19.99 -1.29
CA HIS A 90 -1.99 19.84 -2.69
C HIS A 90 -3.41 19.28 -2.91
N GLY A 91 -4.23 19.22 -1.85
CA GLY A 91 -5.63 18.83 -1.95
C GLY A 91 -5.85 17.34 -2.25
N PHE A 92 -4.95 16.49 -1.78
CA PHE A 92 -5.18 15.04 -1.75
C PHE A 92 -5.93 14.66 -0.47
N ASN A 93 -6.81 13.67 -0.59
CA ASN A 93 -7.67 13.25 0.51
C ASN A 93 -7.03 12.16 1.39
N ALA A 94 -5.99 11.48 0.88
CA ALA A 94 -5.40 10.35 1.57
C ALA A 94 -3.91 10.17 1.26
N VAL A 95 -3.23 9.46 2.15
CA VAL A 95 -1.88 8.95 1.94
C VAL A 95 -1.92 7.43 2.08
N LEU A 96 -1.41 6.73 1.07
CA LEU A 96 -1.25 5.28 1.08
C LEU A 96 0.17 4.93 1.53
N VAL A 97 0.27 4.20 2.63
CA VAL A 97 1.55 3.71 3.14
C VAL A 97 1.56 2.20 3.03
N GLU A 98 2.34 1.70 2.11
CA GLU A 98 2.56 0.27 1.92
C GLU A 98 3.85 -0.17 2.63
N GLY A 99 3.89 -1.41 3.09
CA GLY A 99 5.09 -2.04 3.65
C GLY A 99 5.53 -1.53 5.02
N TRP A 100 4.78 -0.66 5.67
CA TRP A 100 5.17 -0.12 6.98
C TRP A 100 5.31 -1.18 8.07
N ASN A 101 4.54 -2.24 7.95
CA ASN A 101 4.53 -3.35 8.90
C ASN A 101 5.10 -4.65 8.31
N GLN A 102 5.71 -4.61 7.14
CA GLN A 102 6.15 -5.80 6.42
C GLN A 102 7.50 -6.33 6.89
N VAL A 103 8.36 -5.52 7.41
CA VAL A 103 9.72 -5.88 7.80
C VAL A 103 9.93 -5.44 9.23
N GLY A 104 8.95 -5.70 10.03
CA GLY A 104 9.06 -5.55 11.45
C GLY A 104 9.78 -6.74 12.07
N LYS A 105 10.32 -6.53 13.24
CA LYS A 105 11.02 -7.50 14.10
C LYS A 105 10.24 -8.81 14.38
N THR A 106 9.07 -8.99 13.83
CA THR A 106 8.16 -10.11 14.17
C THR A 106 7.61 -10.81 12.95
N GLY A 107 8.27 -10.95 11.86
CA GLY A 107 7.96 -11.84 10.70
C GLY A 107 6.51 -12.31 10.43
N LEU A 108 5.57 -11.93 11.26
CA LEU A 108 4.16 -12.34 11.32
C LEU A 108 3.17 -11.18 11.08
N ALA A 109 3.66 -10.01 10.73
CA ALA A 109 2.75 -8.93 10.39
C ALA A 109 2.04 -9.26 9.08
N ARG A 110 0.77 -9.60 9.15
CA ARG A 110 -0.13 -9.59 8.01
C ARG A 110 0.10 -8.28 7.26
N ALA A 111 0.38 -8.38 5.99
CA ALA A 111 0.47 -7.22 5.11
C ALA A 111 -0.86 -6.45 5.22
N LYS A 112 -0.89 -5.43 6.03
CA LYS A 112 -2.00 -4.48 6.08
C LYS A 112 -1.55 -3.26 5.32
N THR A 113 -2.11 -3.07 4.17
CA THR A 113 -2.08 -1.79 3.49
C THR A 113 -2.79 -0.80 4.41
N MET A 114 -2.08 0.22 4.86
CA MET A 114 -2.65 1.24 5.71
C MET A 114 -2.93 2.46 4.85
N CYS A 115 -4.21 2.76 4.65
CA CYS A 115 -4.66 4.01 4.05
C CYS A 115 -4.96 4.98 5.19
N LEU A 116 -4.26 6.10 5.23
CA LEU A 116 -4.59 7.23 6.10
C LEU A 116 -5.45 8.20 5.30
N ILE A 117 -6.68 8.38 5.73
CA ILE A 117 -7.57 9.41 5.21
C ILE A 117 -7.32 10.68 6.04
N LEU A 118 -7.05 11.77 5.38
CA LEU A 118 -6.84 13.09 5.97
C LEU A 118 -8.17 13.81 6.18
#